data_3004e316c8ee4fa44dad7f565faa6f78
#
_entry.id   3004e316c8ee4fa44dad7f565faa6f78
#
_cell.length_a   1.000
_cell.length_b   1.000
_cell.length_c   1.000
_cell.angle_alpha   90.00
_cell.angle_beta   90.00
_cell.angle_gamma   90.00
#
_symmetry.space_group_name_H-M   'P 1'
#
loop_
_entity.id
_entity.type
_entity.pdbx_description
1 polymer ?
#
loop_
_entity_poly.entity_id
_entity_poly.type
_entity_poly.pdbx_seq_one_letter_code
_entity_poly.pdbx_strand_id
1 'polypeptide(L)'
;MGRLFGRDSKRKDDIPSEERLESDQNEDDFQKRDLYNKGVNDMSNEKFLDAIRSFDLALRIDPQYVDAWIKRGYAHFHLGEYTVAIASYDRALEVDVNNAETWNLKGLAYYKMKNYDKAIECCEKSVDINPNEGMSWYNKACYLTLSGRIDDGLDALKRSIEIDIQNARKAVRDRDFENARAEEGFRRIIEVVVLESIRQGYDYVGKIVWVTAMDRVEVEDALMRLAMKGLVIKHERRSFTGKEEYYELPSEIANKLGVTKKSGLFGSKQVSAPVQQIKDIKEVLTKAKDSIEKGDLDGTLEHFDELVSPIKHGNAMIEQFFDEHRDLRLYKIRLQDRGQEYLNAHKSDLIDLITRIDHTLGTGVTSKPPAKD
;
A
#
# COMPACT_ATOMS: atom_id res chain seq x y z
N MET A 1 -47.03 -15.94 55.76
CA MET A 1 -45.60 -16.34 55.85
C MET A 1 -44.89 -15.96 54.57
N GLY A 2 -44.32 -14.77 54.54
CA GLY A 2 -43.52 -14.26 53.44
C GLY A 2 -42.09 -14.03 53.93
N ARG A 3 -41.12 -14.77 53.38
CA ARG A 3 -39.71 -14.51 53.62
C ARG A 3 -39.20 -13.55 52.52
N LEU A 4 -38.90 -12.33 52.98
CA LEU A 4 -38.12 -11.36 52.26
C LEU A 4 -36.67 -11.84 52.16
N PHE A 5 -36.16 -12.08 50.93
CA PHE A 5 -34.74 -12.21 50.68
C PHE A 5 -34.14 -10.78 50.66
N GLY A 6 -33.52 -10.39 51.75
CA GLY A 6 -32.63 -9.23 51.76
C GLY A 6 -31.40 -9.52 50.92
N ARG A 7 -31.17 -8.73 49.87
CA ARG A 7 -29.87 -8.62 49.24
C ARG A 7 -28.99 -7.82 50.20
N ASP A 8 -28.07 -8.50 50.86
CA ASP A 8 -26.97 -7.85 51.57
C ASP A 8 -26.07 -7.13 50.52
N SER A 9 -26.32 -5.85 50.33
CA SER A 9 -25.33 -4.97 49.71
C SER A 9 -24.26 -4.74 50.77
N LYS A 10 -23.16 -5.50 50.72
CA LYS A 10 -21.95 -5.17 51.49
C LYS A 10 -21.61 -3.70 51.23
N ARG A 11 -21.51 -2.89 52.28
CA ARG A 11 -21.06 -1.50 52.17
C ARG A 11 -19.61 -1.51 51.71
N LYS A 12 -19.24 -0.56 50.85
CA LYS A 12 -17.86 -0.41 50.32
C LYS A 12 -16.79 -0.35 51.44
N ASP A 13 -17.20 -0.06 52.67
CA ASP A 13 -16.31 0.10 53.85
C ASP A 13 -15.88 -1.22 54.49
N ASP A 14 -16.49 -2.36 54.12
CA ASP A 14 -16.21 -3.68 54.70
C ASP A 14 -15.19 -4.52 53.91
N ILE A 15 -14.61 -3.96 52.83
CA ILE A 15 -13.61 -4.65 51.97
C ILE A 15 -12.21 -4.34 52.52
N PRO A 16 -11.33 -5.36 52.72
CA PRO A 16 -9.93 -5.13 53.07
C PRO A 16 -9.25 -4.14 52.14
N SER A 17 -8.35 -3.32 52.68
CA SER A 17 -7.69 -2.25 51.91
C SER A 17 -6.93 -2.75 50.69
N GLU A 18 -6.39 -3.98 50.75
CA GLU A 18 -5.70 -4.61 49.61
C GLU A 18 -6.67 -5.03 48.50
N GLU A 19 -7.80 -5.66 48.81
CA GLU A 19 -8.84 -6.03 47.83
C GLU A 19 -9.49 -4.79 47.20
N ARG A 20 -9.56 -3.69 47.93
CA ARG A 20 -10.07 -2.40 47.43
C ARG A 20 -9.11 -1.77 46.46
N LEU A 21 -7.80 -1.78 46.72
CA LEU A 21 -6.75 -1.30 45.84
C LEU A 21 -6.68 -2.12 44.56
N GLU A 22 -6.80 -3.45 44.61
CA GLU A 22 -6.84 -4.33 43.44
C GLU A 22 -8.10 -4.09 42.61
N SER A 23 -9.25 -3.84 43.21
CA SER A 23 -10.50 -3.55 42.48
C SER A 23 -10.44 -2.20 41.78
N ASP A 24 -9.90 -1.18 42.44
CA ASP A 24 -9.76 0.17 41.86
C ASP A 24 -8.73 0.17 40.72
N GLN A 25 -7.61 -0.55 40.88
CA GLN A 25 -6.63 -0.73 39.80
C GLN A 25 -7.21 -1.47 38.56
N ASN A 26 -8.02 -2.49 38.79
CA ASN A 26 -8.69 -3.21 37.69
C ASN A 26 -9.73 -2.34 36.98
N GLU A 27 -10.43 -1.46 37.71
CA GLU A 27 -11.38 -0.50 37.11
C GLU A 27 -10.66 0.56 36.29
N ASP A 28 -9.55 1.11 36.77
CA ASP A 28 -8.71 2.07 36.07
C ASP A 28 -8.08 1.44 34.79
N ASP A 29 -7.59 0.21 34.90
CA ASP A 29 -7.04 -0.54 33.76
C ASP A 29 -8.09 -0.82 32.71
N PHE A 30 -9.30 -1.16 33.09
CA PHE A 30 -10.40 -1.34 32.13
C PHE A 30 -10.79 -0.01 31.50
N GLN A 31 -10.93 1.05 32.25
CA GLN A 31 -11.33 2.36 31.77
C GLN A 31 -10.29 2.96 30.81
N LYS A 32 -8.98 2.88 31.14
CA LYS A 32 -7.94 3.37 30.21
C LYS A 32 -7.92 2.64 28.89
N ARG A 33 -8.14 1.31 28.88
CA ARG A 33 -8.22 0.50 27.66
C ARG A 33 -9.45 0.83 26.82
N ASP A 34 -10.59 1.04 27.45
CA ASP A 34 -11.82 1.44 26.76
C ASP A 34 -11.66 2.79 26.08
N LEU A 35 -11.09 3.77 26.76
CA LEU A 35 -10.77 5.09 26.22
C LEU A 35 -9.75 5.01 25.08
N TYR A 36 -8.71 4.19 25.21
CA TYR A 36 -7.74 3.95 24.15
C TYR A 36 -8.40 3.34 22.93
N ASN A 37 -9.20 2.29 23.08
CA ASN A 37 -9.91 1.63 21.98
C ASN A 37 -10.90 2.56 21.30
N LYS A 38 -11.59 3.41 22.05
CA LYS A 38 -12.43 4.47 21.50
C LYS A 38 -11.61 5.43 20.65
N GLY A 39 -10.47 5.89 21.13
CA GLY A 39 -9.57 6.76 20.39
C GLY A 39 -9.08 6.11 19.07
N VAL A 40 -8.73 4.83 19.11
CA VAL A 40 -8.33 4.07 17.93
C VAL A 40 -9.48 3.96 16.91
N ASN A 41 -10.70 3.72 17.39
CA ASN A 41 -11.88 3.70 16.52
C ASN A 41 -12.18 5.08 15.91
N ASP A 42 -12.04 6.15 16.69
CA ASP A 42 -12.21 7.51 16.19
C ASP A 42 -11.14 7.86 15.14
N MET A 43 -9.88 7.41 15.31
CA MET A 43 -8.82 7.54 14.30
C MET A 43 -9.16 6.80 12.99
N SER A 44 -9.70 5.59 13.08
CA SER A 44 -10.10 4.80 11.91
C SER A 44 -11.22 5.47 11.11
N ASN A 45 -12.00 6.33 11.76
CA ASN A 45 -13.03 7.18 11.15
C ASN A 45 -12.53 8.60 10.83
N GLU A 46 -11.22 8.84 10.86
CA GLU A 46 -10.56 10.13 10.62
C GLU A 46 -10.99 11.26 11.58
N LYS A 47 -11.59 10.91 12.72
CA LYS A 47 -12.01 11.84 13.78
C LYS A 47 -10.86 12.13 14.75
N PHE A 48 -9.76 12.70 14.22
CA PHE A 48 -8.52 12.86 14.97
C PHE A 48 -8.66 13.69 16.25
N LEU A 49 -9.51 14.74 16.26
CA LEU A 49 -9.73 15.55 17.47
C LEU A 49 -10.45 14.78 18.57
N ASP A 50 -11.42 13.92 18.23
CA ASP A 50 -12.12 13.09 19.19
C ASP A 50 -11.20 11.96 19.70
N ALA A 51 -10.37 11.40 18.82
CA ALA A 51 -9.34 10.44 19.18
C ALA A 51 -8.35 11.02 20.21
N ILE A 52 -7.85 12.25 19.97
CA ILE A 52 -6.96 12.94 20.90
C ILE A 52 -7.61 13.10 22.27
N ARG A 53 -8.87 13.51 22.33
CA ARG A 53 -9.62 13.62 23.60
C ARG A 53 -9.68 12.28 24.37
N SER A 54 -9.93 11.21 23.64
CA SER A 54 -10.00 9.86 24.22
C SER A 54 -8.63 9.41 24.73
N PHE A 55 -7.54 9.67 23.97
CA PHE A 55 -6.17 9.38 24.42
C PHE A 55 -5.76 10.26 25.61
N ASP A 56 -6.10 11.55 25.60
CA ASP A 56 -5.84 12.44 26.76
C ASP A 56 -6.53 11.95 28.03
N LEU A 57 -7.73 11.40 27.95
CA LEU A 57 -8.43 10.82 29.08
C LEU A 57 -7.74 9.52 29.54
N ALA A 58 -7.33 8.64 28.63
CA ALA A 58 -6.57 7.44 28.96
C ALA A 58 -5.24 7.77 29.65
N LEU A 59 -4.53 8.80 29.17
CA LEU A 59 -3.26 9.28 29.72
C LEU A 59 -3.39 10.03 31.07
N ARG A 60 -4.58 10.52 31.42
CA ARG A 60 -4.86 11.03 32.77
C ARG A 60 -4.97 9.90 33.79
N ILE A 61 -5.49 8.74 33.39
CA ILE A 61 -5.55 7.55 34.21
C ILE A 61 -4.16 6.93 34.36
N ASP A 62 -3.46 6.75 33.22
CA ASP A 62 -2.13 6.16 33.17
C ASP A 62 -1.18 7.01 32.33
N PRO A 63 -0.40 7.91 32.95
CA PRO A 63 0.58 8.74 32.25
C PRO A 63 1.74 7.94 31.60
N GLN A 64 1.90 6.65 31.95
CA GLN A 64 2.93 5.78 31.38
C GLN A 64 2.38 4.88 30.25
N TYR A 65 1.16 5.11 29.78
CA TYR A 65 0.56 4.33 28.70
C TYR A 65 1.20 4.69 27.36
N VAL A 66 2.29 3.98 26.99
CA VAL A 66 3.12 4.22 25.80
C VAL A 66 2.27 4.28 24.54
N ASP A 67 1.40 3.28 24.32
CA ASP A 67 0.56 3.20 23.10
C ASP A 67 -0.36 4.41 22.96
N ALA A 68 -0.91 4.91 24.06
CA ALA A 68 -1.76 6.11 24.03
C ALA A 68 -0.97 7.36 23.61
N TRP A 69 0.27 7.52 24.12
CA TRP A 69 1.15 8.60 23.69
C TRP A 69 1.49 8.50 22.20
N ILE A 70 1.81 7.30 21.68
CA ILE A 70 2.11 7.06 20.27
C ILE A 70 0.90 7.42 19.40
N LYS A 71 -0.30 6.90 19.74
CA LYS A 71 -1.52 7.16 18.96
C LYS A 71 -1.97 8.61 19.03
N ARG A 72 -1.80 9.26 20.17
CA ARG A 72 -1.99 10.71 20.31
C ARG A 72 -1.08 11.49 19.39
N GLY A 73 0.22 11.17 19.37
CA GLY A 73 1.20 11.76 18.48
C GLY A 73 0.83 11.56 17.01
N TYR A 74 0.39 10.36 16.65
CA TYR A 74 -0.07 10.04 15.30
C TYR A 74 -1.30 10.86 14.90
N ALA A 75 -2.27 11.04 15.78
CA ALA A 75 -3.44 11.88 15.51
C ALA A 75 -3.05 13.36 15.28
N HIS A 76 -2.16 13.92 16.11
CA HIS A 76 -1.62 15.27 15.90
C HIS A 76 -0.83 15.38 14.58
N PHE A 77 -0.08 14.33 14.22
CA PHE A 77 0.63 14.28 12.95
C PHE A 77 -0.32 14.40 11.74
N HIS A 78 -1.45 13.71 11.77
CA HIS A 78 -2.47 13.79 10.72
C HIS A 78 -3.18 15.15 10.64
N LEU A 79 -3.25 15.87 11.75
CA LEU A 79 -3.73 17.25 11.80
C LEU A 79 -2.68 18.26 11.32
N GLY A 80 -1.44 17.81 11.01
CA GLY A 80 -0.34 18.71 10.63
C GLY A 80 0.34 19.39 11.81
N GLU A 81 0.02 19.02 13.03
CA GLU A 81 0.54 19.58 14.27
C GLU A 81 1.84 18.86 14.69
N TYR A 82 2.85 18.90 13.82
CA TYR A 82 4.07 18.07 13.93
C TYR A 82 4.84 18.29 15.23
N THR A 83 4.88 19.53 15.74
CA THR A 83 5.57 19.82 17.01
C THR A 83 4.88 19.16 18.21
N VAL A 84 3.55 19.11 18.21
CA VAL A 84 2.76 18.43 19.26
C VAL A 84 2.87 16.92 19.13
N ALA A 85 2.91 16.41 17.90
CA ALA A 85 3.17 15.00 17.60
C ALA A 85 4.52 14.57 18.18
N ILE A 86 5.59 15.34 17.90
CA ILE A 86 6.95 15.09 18.43
C ILE A 86 6.92 15.07 19.98
N ALA A 87 6.28 16.05 20.61
CA ALA A 87 6.18 16.07 22.06
C ALA A 87 5.47 14.82 22.64
N SER A 88 4.47 14.31 21.93
CA SER A 88 3.79 13.07 22.32
C SER A 88 4.71 11.84 22.15
N TYR A 89 5.47 11.78 21.05
CA TYR A 89 6.46 10.72 20.84
C TYR A 89 7.61 10.79 21.85
N ASP A 90 8.04 12.00 22.27
CA ASP A 90 9.03 12.17 23.32
C ASP A 90 8.54 11.58 24.64
N ARG A 91 7.26 11.80 25.00
CA ARG A 91 6.66 11.22 26.20
C ARG A 91 6.60 9.68 26.13
N ALA A 92 6.28 9.13 24.96
CA ALA A 92 6.34 7.67 24.75
C ALA A 92 7.76 7.12 24.92
N LEU A 93 8.76 7.82 24.39
CA LEU A 93 10.18 7.44 24.46
C LEU A 93 10.82 7.66 25.85
N GLU A 94 10.28 8.56 26.66
CA GLU A 94 10.68 8.68 28.09
C GLU A 94 10.30 7.42 28.87
N VAL A 95 9.19 6.73 28.50
CA VAL A 95 8.75 5.48 29.13
C VAL A 95 9.43 4.27 28.50
N ASP A 96 9.48 4.20 27.17
CA ASP A 96 10.12 3.12 26.42
C ASP A 96 11.08 3.68 25.35
N VAL A 97 12.33 3.89 25.72
CA VAL A 97 13.38 4.41 24.84
C VAL A 97 13.73 3.45 23.71
N ASN A 98 13.43 2.15 23.85
CA ASN A 98 13.75 1.12 22.88
C ASN A 98 12.61 0.85 21.88
N ASN A 99 11.64 1.73 21.77
CA ASN A 99 10.56 1.62 20.82
C ASN A 99 10.98 2.17 19.44
N ALA A 100 11.47 1.27 18.57
CA ALA A 100 11.94 1.62 17.22
C ALA A 100 10.87 2.31 16.37
N GLU A 101 9.61 1.87 16.47
CA GLU A 101 8.49 2.49 15.74
C GLU A 101 8.28 3.95 16.12
N THR A 102 8.33 4.23 17.42
CA THR A 102 8.18 5.62 17.92
C THR A 102 9.30 6.52 17.43
N TRP A 103 10.53 6.04 17.41
CA TRP A 103 11.65 6.79 16.82
C TRP A 103 11.40 7.07 15.34
N ASN A 104 10.94 6.10 14.57
CA ASN A 104 10.63 6.27 13.15
C ASN A 104 9.49 7.28 12.92
N LEU A 105 8.41 7.22 13.70
CA LEU A 105 7.30 8.18 13.65
C LEU A 105 7.75 9.61 14.00
N LYS A 106 8.63 9.76 15.00
CA LYS A 106 9.23 11.04 15.36
C LYS A 106 10.08 11.58 14.21
N GLY A 107 10.87 10.72 13.56
CA GLY A 107 11.63 11.06 12.35
C GLY A 107 10.74 11.54 11.21
N LEU A 108 9.61 10.88 10.97
CA LEU A 108 8.64 11.29 9.96
C LEU A 108 8.03 12.67 10.27
N ALA A 109 7.81 13.00 11.54
CA ALA A 109 7.33 14.33 11.92
C ALA A 109 8.39 15.42 11.65
N TYR A 110 9.66 15.16 11.94
CA TYR A 110 10.76 16.08 11.59
C TYR A 110 10.91 16.21 10.06
N TYR A 111 10.76 15.14 9.30
CA TYR A 111 10.76 15.20 7.83
C TYR A 111 9.66 16.13 7.29
N LYS A 112 8.44 16.05 7.82
CA LYS A 112 7.33 16.95 7.44
C LYS A 112 7.65 18.41 7.74
N MET A 113 8.46 18.67 8.75
CA MET A 113 8.99 19.99 9.08
C MET A 113 10.24 20.36 8.26
N LYS A 114 10.69 19.51 7.34
CA LYS A 114 11.94 19.65 6.57
C LYS A 114 13.20 19.73 7.41
N ASN A 115 13.15 19.24 8.64
CA ASN A 115 14.32 19.13 9.52
C ASN A 115 14.96 17.75 9.31
N TYR A 116 15.69 17.63 8.20
CA TYR A 116 16.24 16.34 7.77
C TYR A 116 17.30 15.80 8.72
N ASP A 117 18.10 16.66 9.35
CA ASP A 117 19.14 16.22 10.29
C ASP A 117 18.52 15.50 11.49
N LYS A 118 17.50 16.09 12.13
CA LYS A 118 16.78 15.43 13.23
C LYS A 118 16.01 14.22 12.78
N ALA A 119 15.48 14.21 11.55
CA ALA A 119 14.81 13.05 10.99
C ALA A 119 15.80 11.88 10.82
N ILE A 120 17.02 12.14 10.35
CA ILE A 120 18.10 11.15 10.22
C ILE A 120 18.48 10.61 11.60
N GLU A 121 18.74 11.47 12.60
CA GLU A 121 19.06 11.03 13.98
C GLU A 121 17.99 10.08 14.54
N CYS A 122 16.71 10.39 14.31
CA CYS A 122 15.61 9.53 14.75
C CYS A 122 15.62 8.16 14.02
N CYS A 123 15.84 8.17 12.70
CA CYS A 123 15.95 6.91 11.95
C CYS A 123 17.18 6.09 12.37
N GLU A 124 18.30 6.73 12.71
CA GLU A 124 19.49 6.05 13.23
C GLU A 124 19.17 5.31 14.52
N LYS A 125 18.46 5.95 15.47
CA LYS A 125 17.98 5.26 16.67
C LYS A 125 17.04 4.10 16.35
N SER A 126 16.12 4.29 15.40
CA SER A 126 15.20 3.23 14.99
C SER A 126 15.94 2.01 14.42
N VAL A 127 16.89 2.20 13.51
CA VAL A 127 17.64 1.08 12.89
C VAL A 127 18.67 0.45 13.83
N ASP A 128 19.18 1.19 14.81
CA ASP A 128 20.05 0.65 15.87
C ASP A 128 19.26 -0.32 16.76
N ILE A 129 18.00 0.01 17.07
CA ILE A 129 17.10 -0.83 17.89
C ILE A 129 16.60 -2.02 17.07
N ASN A 130 16.12 -1.78 15.84
CA ASN A 130 15.62 -2.83 14.95
C ASN A 130 16.28 -2.75 13.55
N PRO A 131 17.45 -3.41 13.37
CA PRO A 131 18.19 -3.37 12.10
C PRO A 131 17.47 -4.04 10.91
N ASN A 132 16.42 -4.82 11.17
CA ASN A 132 15.69 -5.57 10.15
C ASN A 132 14.36 -4.90 9.74
N GLU A 133 14.14 -3.67 10.17
CA GLU A 133 12.97 -2.91 9.73
C GLU A 133 13.27 -2.13 8.45
N GLY A 134 12.83 -2.65 7.30
CA GLY A 134 13.09 -2.06 5.99
C GLY A 134 12.57 -0.63 5.82
N MET A 135 11.46 -0.28 6.49
CA MET A 135 10.88 1.08 6.40
C MET A 135 11.73 2.14 7.09
N SER A 136 12.34 1.84 8.23
CA SER A 136 13.24 2.78 8.91
C SER A 136 14.50 3.04 8.07
N TRP A 137 15.05 2.02 7.42
CA TRP A 137 16.13 2.19 6.44
C TRP A 137 15.68 2.99 5.22
N TYR A 138 14.48 2.77 4.73
CA TYR A 138 13.90 3.53 3.62
C TYR A 138 13.76 5.01 3.96
N ASN A 139 13.16 5.31 5.11
CA ASN A 139 12.99 6.68 5.57
C ASN A 139 14.35 7.37 5.79
N LYS A 140 15.32 6.66 6.39
CA LYS A 140 16.71 7.14 6.51
C LYS A 140 17.29 7.51 5.14
N ALA A 141 17.09 6.66 4.13
CA ALA A 141 17.55 6.91 2.77
C ALA A 141 16.94 8.17 2.16
N CYS A 142 15.62 8.35 2.28
CA CYS A 142 14.93 9.56 1.83
C CYS A 142 15.53 10.82 2.48
N TYR A 143 15.68 10.81 3.81
CA TYR A 143 16.13 11.98 4.54
C TYR A 143 17.59 12.33 4.24
N LEU A 144 18.46 11.33 4.11
CA LEU A 144 19.85 11.51 3.68
C LEU A 144 19.93 12.12 2.28
N THR A 145 19.16 11.58 1.33
CA THR A 145 19.14 12.09 -0.05
C THR A 145 18.65 13.54 -0.11
N LEU A 146 17.59 13.87 0.64
CA LEU A 146 17.05 15.23 0.72
C LEU A 146 17.99 16.21 1.44
N SER A 147 18.84 15.73 2.36
CA SER A 147 19.87 16.55 3.01
C SER A 147 21.13 16.76 2.14
N GLY A 148 21.17 16.15 0.95
CA GLY A 148 22.32 16.21 0.03
C GLY A 148 23.39 15.13 0.26
N ARG A 149 23.19 14.23 1.23
CA ARG A 149 24.09 13.09 1.53
C ARG A 149 23.69 11.89 0.66
N ILE A 150 23.87 12.04 -0.66
CA ILE A 150 23.30 11.11 -1.65
C ILE A 150 23.89 9.71 -1.52
N ASP A 151 25.22 9.58 -1.38
CA ASP A 151 25.87 8.26 -1.28
C ASP A 151 25.42 7.49 -0.03
N ASP A 152 25.38 8.15 1.12
CA ASP A 152 24.86 7.56 2.36
C ASP A 152 23.39 7.16 2.20
N GLY A 153 22.60 7.99 1.49
CA GLY A 153 21.20 7.71 1.18
C GLY A 153 21.03 6.46 0.32
N LEU A 154 21.88 6.29 -0.70
CA LEU A 154 21.86 5.11 -1.57
C LEU A 154 22.29 3.84 -0.83
N ASP A 155 23.25 3.92 0.07
CA ASP A 155 23.66 2.80 0.93
C ASP A 155 22.52 2.38 1.88
N ALA A 156 21.84 3.35 2.49
CA ALA A 156 20.66 3.08 3.32
C ALA A 156 19.50 2.48 2.50
N LEU A 157 19.27 2.99 1.28
CA LEU A 157 18.26 2.45 0.38
C LEU A 157 18.58 1.01 -0.05
N LYS A 158 19.85 0.71 -0.35
CA LYS A 158 20.31 -0.64 -0.66
C LYS A 158 19.99 -1.58 0.52
N ARG A 159 20.28 -1.17 1.75
CA ARG A 159 19.96 -1.94 2.94
C ARG A 159 18.46 -2.19 3.09
N SER A 160 17.64 -1.18 2.86
CA SER A 160 16.18 -1.29 2.84
C SER A 160 15.67 -2.31 1.82
N ILE A 161 16.27 -2.32 0.61
CA ILE A 161 15.92 -3.24 -0.48
C ILE A 161 16.37 -4.68 -0.18
N GLU A 162 17.50 -4.86 0.48
CA GLU A 162 17.95 -6.19 0.94
C GLU A 162 16.96 -6.82 1.94
N ILE A 163 16.30 -6.00 2.75
CA ILE A 163 15.26 -6.45 3.70
C ILE A 163 13.93 -6.68 2.99
N ASP A 164 13.50 -5.73 2.15
CA ASP A 164 12.26 -5.83 1.37
C ASP A 164 12.45 -5.24 -0.04
N ILE A 165 12.45 -6.12 -1.04
CA ILE A 165 12.59 -5.75 -2.46
C ILE A 165 11.51 -4.76 -2.94
N GLN A 166 10.33 -4.71 -2.29
CA GLN A 166 9.28 -3.76 -2.66
C GLN A 166 9.72 -2.30 -2.45
N ASN A 167 10.69 -2.06 -1.55
CA ASN A 167 11.25 -0.74 -1.34
C ASN A 167 12.00 -0.21 -2.58
N ALA A 168 12.53 -1.08 -3.45
CA ALA A 168 13.08 -0.67 -4.73
C ALA A 168 11.99 -0.07 -5.64
N ARG A 169 10.83 -0.72 -5.74
CA ARG A 169 9.70 -0.22 -6.54
C ARG A 169 9.13 1.09 -5.98
N LYS A 170 9.13 1.23 -4.66
CA LYS A 170 8.74 2.47 -4.01
C LYS A 170 9.70 3.60 -4.35
N ALA A 171 11.02 3.35 -4.24
CA ALA A 171 12.06 4.34 -4.46
C ALA A 171 12.05 4.92 -5.89
N VAL A 172 11.84 4.09 -6.92
CA VAL A 172 11.82 4.58 -8.33
C VAL A 172 10.66 5.53 -8.63
N ARG A 173 9.63 5.55 -7.79
CA ARG A 173 8.47 6.45 -7.90
C ARG A 173 8.54 7.64 -6.93
N ASP A 174 9.41 7.56 -5.94
CA ASP A 174 9.47 8.53 -4.86
C ASP A 174 10.30 9.75 -5.29
N ARG A 175 9.71 10.93 -5.18
CA ARG A 175 10.35 12.20 -5.51
C ARG A 175 11.50 12.56 -4.56
N ASP A 176 11.53 11.96 -3.39
CA ASP A 176 12.61 12.19 -2.43
C ASP A 176 13.98 11.74 -2.97
N PHE A 177 14.00 10.85 -3.99
CA PHE A 177 15.20 10.39 -4.68
C PHE A 177 15.47 11.12 -6.00
N GLU A 178 14.77 12.19 -6.34
CA GLU A 178 14.96 12.92 -7.61
C GLU A 178 16.41 13.34 -7.82
N ASN A 179 17.08 13.84 -6.76
CA ASN A 179 18.48 14.25 -6.79
C ASN A 179 19.46 13.07 -6.94
N ALA A 180 19.03 11.85 -6.63
CA ALA A 180 19.86 10.65 -6.72
C ALA A 180 19.73 9.92 -8.07
N ARG A 181 18.73 10.26 -8.91
CA ARG A 181 18.42 9.52 -10.16
C ARG A 181 19.60 9.46 -11.13
N ALA A 182 20.43 10.50 -11.17
CA ALA A 182 21.60 10.56 -12.03
C ALA A 182 22.79 9.71 -11.55
N GLU A 183 22.74 9.26 -10.28
CA GLU A 183 23.82 8.50 -9.69
C GLU A 183 23.83 7.04 -10.12
N GLU A 184 25.02 6.49 -10.29
CA GLU A 184 25.19 5.09 -10.70
C GLU A 184 24.56 4.10 -9.70
N GLY A 185 24.58 4.43 -8.40
CA GLY A 185 23.92 3.63 -7.36
C GLY A 185 22.42 3.54 -7.57
N PHE A 186 21.75 4.64 -7.91
CA PHE A 186 20.31 4.64 -8.19
C PHE A 186 19.97 3.94 -9.51
N ARG A 187 20.81 4.11 -10.54
CA ARG A 187 20.65 3.38 -11.81
C ARG A 187 20.70 1.86 -11.62
N ARG A 188 21.52 1.36 -10.69
CA ARG A 188 21.54 -0.07 -10.32
C ARG A 188 20.23 -0.50 -9.65
N ILE A 189 19.61 0.36 -8.85
CA ILE A 189 18.29 0.09 -8.25
C ILE A 189 17.22 -0.01 -9.34
N ILE A 190 17.23 0.88 -10.33
CA ILE A 190 16.36 0.80 -11.51
C ILE A 190 16.56 -0.55 -12.24
N GLU A 191 17.81 -0.96 -12.47
CA GLU A 191 18.12 -2.26 -13.08
C GLU A 191 17.55 -3.44 -12.28
N VAL A 192 17.64 -3.41 -10.95
CA VAL A 192 17.06 -4.44 -10.08
C VAL A 192 15.55 -4.50 -10.24
N VAL A 193 14.87 -3.36 -10.28
CA VAL A 193 13.40 -3.29 -10.47
C VAL A 193 12.98 -3.83 -11.84
N VAL A 194 13.72 -3.48 -12.89
CA VAL A 194 13.49 -3.97 -14.26
C VAL A 194 13.72 -5.48 -14.33
N LEU A 195 14.83 -5.97 -13.78
CA LEU A 195 15.16 -7.40 -13.76
C LEU A 195 14.12 -8.22 -12.99
N GLU A 196 13.66 -7.73 -11.86
CA GLU A 196 12.59 -8.34 -11.06
C GLU A 196 11.27 -8.37 -11.82
N SER A 197 10.97 -7.34 -12.59
CA SER A 197 9.79 -7.28 -13.45
C SER A 197 9.84 -8.35 -14.54
N ILE A 198 11.00 -8.53 -15.19
CA ILE A 198 11.20 -9.60 -16.19
C ILE A 198 11.07 -10.98 -15.51
N ARG A 199 11.62 -11.15 -14.31
CA ARG A 199 11.47 -12.39 -13.53
C ARG A 199 10.02 -12.75 -13.26
N GLN A 200 9.16 -11.74 -13.07
CA GLN A 200 7.72 -11.90 -12.88
C GLN A 200 6.92 -12.11 -14.18
N GLY A 201 7.59 -12.06 -15.35
CA GLY A 201 6.96 -12.30 -16.65
C GLY A 201 6.52 -11.03 -17.38
N TYR A 202 6.92 -9.84 -16.91
CA TYR A 202 6.74 -8.58 -17.64
C TYR A 202 7.91 -8.40 -18.61
N ASP A 203 7.75 -8.88 -19.84
CA ASP A 203 8.80 -9.09 -20.82
C ASP A 203 8.92 -8.00 -21.91
N TYR A 204 8.00 -7.02 -21.95
CA TYR A 204 8.08 -5.87 -22.88
C TYR A 204 8.26 -4.56 -22.15
N VAL A 205 8.89 -3.59 -22.81
CA VAL A 205 9.06 -2.24 -22.29
C VAL A 205 7.74 -1.66 -21.75
N GLY A 206 6.67 -1.72 -22.54
CA GLY A 206 5.36 -1.19 -22.12
C GLY A 206 4.80 -1.83 -20.86
N LYS A 207 4.95 -3.14 -20.69
CA LYS A 207 4.53 -3.84 -19.44
C LYS A 207 5.39 -3.47 -18.26
N ILE A 208 6.73 -3.34 -18.46
CA ILE A 208 7.64 -2.94 -17.39
C ILE A 208 7.35 -1.51 -16.95
N VAL A 209 7.19 -0.57 -17.88
CA VAL A 209 6.77 0.82 -17.63
C VAL A 209 5.48 0.83 -16.81
N TRP A 210 4.51 0.04 -17.23
CA TRP A 210 3.22 -0.03 -16.55
C TRP A 210 3.31 -0.55 -15.10
N VAL A 211 4.01 -1.68 -14.87
CA VAL A 211 4.08 -2.28 -13.53
C VAL A 211 4.97 -1.48 -12.57
N THR A 212 5.99 -0.82 -13.12
CA THR A 212 6.94 -0.03 -12.33
C THR A 212 6.51 1.43 -12.17
N ALA A 213 5.67 1.94 -13.08
CA ALA A 213 5.33 3.35 -13.24
C ALA A 213 6.59 4.27 -13.41
N MET A 214 7.68 3.71 -13.94
CA MET A 214 8.88 4.45 -14.30
C MET A 214 8.72 5.11 -15.67
N ASP A 215 9.59 6.09 -15.95
CA ASP A 215 9.68 6.66 -17.28
C ASP A 215 10.14 5.60 -18.30
N ARG A 216 9.62 5.69 -19.53
CA ARG A 216 9.95 4.75 -20.58
C ARG A 216 11.44 4.76 -20.93
N VAL A 217 12.04 5.95 -20.95
CA VAL A 217 13.47 6.12 -21.28
C VAL A 217 14.35 5.48 -20.20
N GLU A 218 13.98 5.62 -18.92
CA GLU A 218 14.67 4.97 -17.79
C GLU A 218 14.64 3.44 -17.94
N VAL A 219 13.47 2.88 -18.31
CA VAL A 219 13.31 1.42 -18.52
C VAL A 219 14.13 0.94 -19.70
N GLU A 220 14.08 1.64 -20.85
CA GLU A 220 14.85 1.29 -22.06
C GLU A 220 16.36 1.35 -21.81
N ASP A 221 16.84 2.37 -21.09
CA ASP A 221 18.24 2.53 -20.72
C ASP A 221 18.69 1.41 -19.75
N ALA A 222 17.87 1.06 -18.76
CA ALA A 222 18.14 -0.06 -17.86
C ALA A 222 18.20 -1.40 -18.60
N LEU A 223 17.26 -1.67 -19.51
CA LEU A 223 17.25 -2.87 -20.35
C LEU A 223 18.49 -2.97 -21.21
N MET A 224 18.92 -1.85 -21.81
CA MET A 224 20.15 -1.80 -22.59
C MET A 224 21.37 -2.15 -21.74
N ARG A 225 21.51 -1.56 -20.54
CA ARG A 225 22.60 -1.88 -19.60
C ARG A 225 22.56 -3.33 -19.13
N LEU A 226 21.39 -3.86 -18.82
CA LEU A 226 21.21 -5.26 -18.44
C LEU A 226 21.58 -6.23 -19.57
N ALA A 227 21.23 -5.88 -20.82
CA ALA A 227 21.61 -6.66 -21.99
C ALA A 227 23.13 -6.64 -22.22
N MET A 228 23.80 -5.47 -22.08
CA MET A 228 25.26 -5.35 -22.17
C MET A 228 25.97 -6.18 -21.09
N LYS A 229 25.37 -6.30 -19.90
CA LYS A 229 25.87 -7.15 -18.79
C LYS A 229 25.54 -8.63 -18.99
N GLY A 230 24.80 -9.01 -20.03
CA GLY A 230 24.36 -10.38 -20.28
C GLY A 230 23.34 -10.89 -19.28
N LEU A 231 22.68 -9.99 -18.52
CA LEU A 231 21.66 -10.32 -17.52
C LEU A 231 20.28 -10.50 -18.09
N VAL A 232 20.02 -9.95 -19.29
CA VAL A 232 18.82 -10.17 -20.08
C VAL A 232 19.20 -10.40 -21.54
N ILE A 233 18.33 -11.12 -22.25
CA ILE A 233 18.45 -11.38 -23.70
C ILE A 233 17.31 -10.61 -24.37
N LYS A 234 17.68 -9.76 -25.32
CA LYS A 234 16.73 -9.04 -26.16
C LYS A 234 16.34 -9.90 -27.37
N HIS A 235 15.06 -10.00 -27.63
CA HIS A 235 14.50 -10.67 -28.78
C HIS A 235 13.60 -9.72 -29.57
N GLU A 236 13.47 -9.97 -30.86
CA GLU A 236 12.50 -9.29 -31.72
C GLU A 236 11.49 -10.31 -32.26
N ARG A 237 10.23 -9.95 -32.26
CA ARG A 237 9.19 -10.69 -32.96
C ARG A 237 8.37 -9.76 -33.85
N ARG A 238 7.82 -10.32 -34.93
CA ARG A 238 6.83 -9.61 -35.73
C ARG A 238 5.48 -9.68 -35.02
N SER A 239 4.93 -8.51 -34.73
CA SER A 239 3.57 -8.31 -34.21
C SER A 239 2.68 -7.80 -35.34
N PHE A 240 1.37 -7.82 -35.14
CA PHE A 240 0.40 -7.25 -36.05
C PHE A 240 0.58 -5.74 -36.25
N THR A 241 1.14 -5.06 -35.27
CA THR A 241 1.44 -3.62 -35.25
C THR A 241 2.87 -3.28 -35.71
N GLY A 242 3.70 -4.28 -36.04
CA GLY A 242 5.08 -4.07 -36.45
C GLY A 242 6.07 -5.01 -35.76
N LYS A 243 7.31 -4.52 -35.59
CA LYS A 243 8.33 -5.23 -34.82
C LYS A 243 8.13 -4.90 -33.32
N GLU A 244 8.12 -5.92 -32.51
CA GLU A 244 7.98 -5.83 -31.05
C GLU A 244 9.22 -6.44 -30.37
N GLU A 245 9.81 -5.71 -29.44
CA GLU A 245 10.96 -6.16 -28.67
C GLU A 245 10.49 -6.74 -27.34
N TYR A 246 11.02 -7.92 -26.99
CA TYR A 246 10.80 -8.51 -25.68
C TYR A 246 12.12 -8.99 -25.07
N TYR A 247 12.11 -9.16 -23.74
CA TYR A 247 13.29 -9.45 -22.96
C TYR A 247 13.07 -10.69 -22.10
N GLU A 248 14.08 -11.57 -22.02
CA GLU A 248 14.03 -12.73 -21.15
C GLU A 248 15.33 -12.87 -20.34
N LEU A 249 15.24 -13.60 -19.22
CA LEU A 249 16.42 -13.96 -18.45
C LEU A 249 17.19 -15.09 -19.16
N PRO A 250 18.55 -15.02 -19.25
CA PRO A 250 19.36 -16.15 -19.64
C PRO A 250 19.04 -17.41 -18.81
N SER A 251 19.07 -18.57 -19.45
CA SER A 251 18.67 -19.82 -18.78
C SER A 251 19.45 -20.11 -17.48
N GLU A 252 20.73 -19.75 -17.44
CA GLU A 252 21.55 -19.92 -16.23
C GLU A 252 21.09 -19.02 -15.07
N ILE A 253 20.71 -17.79 -15.38
CA ILE A 253 20.20 -16.81 -14.40
C ILE A 253 18.80 -17.22 -13.95
N ALA A 254 17.93 -17.59 -14.88
CA ALA A 254 16.59 -18.06 -14.58
C ALA A 254 16.64 -19.28 -13.64
N ASN A 255 17.51 -20.24 -13.89
CA ASN A 255 17.69 -21.40 -13.02
C ASN A 255 18.21 -21.04 -11.63
N LYS A 256 19.19 -20.14 -11.51
CA LYS A 256 19.71 -19.66 -10.21
C LYS A 256 18.67 -18.93 -9.39
N LEU A 257 17.76 -18.21 -10.05
CA LEU A 257 16.65 -17.48 -9.41
C LEU A 257 15.42 -18.34 -9.16
N GLY A 258 15.49 -19.65 -9.46
CA GLY A 258 14.35 -20.57 -9.29
C GLY A 258 13.17 -20.25 -10.22
N VAL A 259 13.42 -19.47 -11.28
CA VAL A 259 12.45 -19.21 -12.32
C VAL A 259 12.37 -20.46 -13.18
N THR A 260 11.47 -21.37 -12.86
CA THR A 260 11.15 -22.46 -13.78
C THR A 260 10.68 -21.83 -15.08
N LYS A 261 11.43 -22.04 -16.19
CA LYS A 261 10.89 -21.79 -17.51
C LYS A 261 9.54 -22.50 -17.54
N LYS A 262 8.45 -21.75 -17.53
CA LYS A 262 7.20 -22.28 -18.06
C LYS A 262 7.54 -22.56 -19.52
N SER A 263 7.91 -23.83 -19.76
CA SER A 263 8.23 -24.35 -21.09
C SER A 263 7.01 -24.10 -21.96
N GLY A 264 7.14 -23.21 -22.87
CA GLY A 264 6.05 -22.88 -23.77
C GLY A 264 6.11 -21.51 -24.26
N LEU A 265 7.17 -21.29 -24.88
CA LEU A 265 7.30 -20.35 -25.94
C LEU A 265 6.22 -20.46 -26.91
N PHE A 266 5.40 -20.70 -27.31
CA PHE A 266 4.39 -21.00 -28.31
C PHE A 266 3.61 -22.32 -28.07
N GLY A 267 3.65 -22.80 -26.86
CA GLY A 267 2.49 -23.54 -26.42
C GLY A 267 1.58 -22.47 -25.85
N SER A 268 0.55 -22.11 -26.57
CA SER A 268 -0.64 -21.44 -26.09
C SER A 268 -1.25 -22.20 -24.90
N LYS A 269 -0.60 -22.16 -23.77
CA LYS A 269 -1.31 -21.95 -22.54
C LYS A 269 -1.31 -20.44 -22.35
N GLN A 270 -2.16 -19.76 -23.14
CA GLN A 270 -3.13 -18.93 -22.50
C GLN A 270 -3.17 -19.35 -21.03
N VAL A 271 -2.75 -18.47 -20.10
CA VAL A 271 -3.48 -18.39 -18.88
C VAL A 271 -4.86 -17.99 -19.38
N SER A 272 -5.62 -18.97 -19.82
CA SER A 272 -7.03 -18.86 -19.87
C SER A 272 -7.39 -18.59 -18.42
N ALA A 273 -7.51 -17.32 -18.09
CA ALA A 273 -8.53 -17.01 -17.12
C ALA A 273 -9.69 -17.87 -17.57
N PRO A 274 -10.23 -18.71 -16.71
CA PRO A 274 -11.21 -19.67 -17.16
C PRO A 274 -12.21 -18.89 -17.97
N VAL A 275 -12.58 -19.37 -19.15
CA VAL A 275 -13.60 -18.75 -20.03
C VAL A 275 -14.83 -18.36 -19.21
N GLN A 276 -15.02 -19.03 -18.09
CA GLN A 276 -16.04 -18.77 -17.10
C GLN A 276 -15.82 -17.43 -16.36
N GLN A 277 -14.60 -17.10 -15.91
CA GLN A 277 -14.34 -15.82 -15.22
C GLN A 277 -14.53 -14.61 -16.15
N ILE A 278 -14.21 -14.74 -17.45
CA ILE A 278 -14.49 -13.68 -18.43
C ILE A 278 -15.99 -13.53 -18.63
N LYS A 279 -16.74 -14.64 -18.69
CA LYS A 279 -18.20 -14.60 -18.78
C LYS A 279 -18.81 -13.93 -17.55
N ASP A 280 -18.31 -14.29 -16.37
CA ASP A 280 -18.78 -13.72 -15.11
C ASP A 280 -18.54 -12.22 -15.04
N ILE A 281 -17.35 -11.74 -15.44
CA ILE A 281 -17.03 -10.30 -15.50
C ILE A 281 -17.90 -9.59 -16.54
N LYS A 282 -18.09 -10.16 -17.73
CA LYS A 282 -18.97 -9.58 -18.77
C LYS A 282 -20.42 -9.50 -18.33
N GLU A 283 -20.88 -10.47 -17.57
CA GLU A 283 -22.22 -10.44 -16.98
C GLU A 283 -22.36 -9.30 -15.96
N VAL A 284 -21.35 -9.10 -15.11
CA VAL A 284 -21.33 -7.98 -14.14
C VAL A 284 -21.24 -6.64 -14.85
N LEU A 285 -20.42 -6.51 -15.92
CA LEU A 285 -20.34 -5.29 -16.73
C LEU A 285 -21.70 -4.95 -17.38
N THR A 286 -22.41 -5.96 -17.88
CA THR A 286 -23.75 -5.78 -18.46
C THR A 286 -24.74 -5.29 -17.40
N LYS A 287 -24.75 -5.91 -16.22
CA LYS A 287 -25.59 -5.49 -15.08
C LYS A 287 -25.26 -4.08 -14.60
N ALA A 288 -23.95 -3.74 -14.50
CA ALA A 288 -23.51 -2.41 -14.15
C ALA A 288 -24.01 -1.36 -15.15
N LYS A 289 -23.91 -1.66 -16.45
CA LYS A 289 -24.43 -0.77 -17.51
C LYS A 289 -25.92 -0.56 -17.39
N ASP A 290 -26.68 -1.62 -17.20
CA ASP A 290 -28.14 -1.57 -17.01
C ASP A 290 -28.54 -0.74 -15.80
N SER A 291 -27.84 -0.88 -14.67
CA SER A 291 -28.07 -0.09 -13.45
C SER A 291 -27.78 1.38 -13.67
N ILE A 292 -26.69 1.72 -14.36
CA ILE A 292 -26.34 3.10 -14.74
C ILE A 292 -27.43 3.67 -15.66
N GLU A 293 -27.88 2.93 -16.68
CA GLU A 293 -28.91 3.37 -17.62
C GLU A 293 -30.26 3.63 -16.95
N LYS A 294 -30.62 2.83 -15.95
CA LYS A 294 -31.82 3.00 -15.13
C LYS A 294 -31.68 4.11 -14.09
N GLY A 295 -30.47 4.58 -13.80
CA GLY A 295 -30.19 5.52 -12.74
C GLY A 295 -30.32 4.89 -11.34
N ASP A 296 -30.07 3.58 -11.23
CA ASP A 296 -30.07 2.84 -9.99
C ASP A 296 -28.68 2.97 -9.31
N LEU A 297 -28.61 3.82 -8.29
CA LEU A 297 -27.38 4.10 -7.57
C LEU A 297 -26.89 2.87 -6.79
N ASP A 298 -27.79 2.19 -6.08
CA ASP A 298 -27.44 1.06 -5.21
C ASP A 298 -26.96 -0.13 -6.06
N GLY A 299 -27.66 -0.46 -7.14
CA GLY A 299 -27.25 -1.48 -8.09
C GLY A 299 -25.93 -1.12 -8.79
N THR A 300 -25.70 0.15 -9.13
CA THR A 300 -24.43 0.61 -9.71
C THR A 300 -23.26 0.42 -8.73
N LEU A 301 -23.44 0.79 -7.47
CA LEU A 301 -22.43 0.62 -6.43
C LEU A 301 -22.13 -0.85 -6.14
N GLU A 302 -23.16 -1.70 -6.08
CA GLU A 302 -23.01 -3.16 -5.89
C GLU A 302 -22.16 -3.77 -7.01
N HIS A 303 -22.50 -3.49 -8.27
CA HIS A 303 -21.77 -4.04 -9.41
C HIS A 303 -20.35 -3.46 -9.54
N PHE A 304 -20.13 -2.21 -9.12
CA PHE A 304 -18.78 -1.65 -9.05
C PHE A 304 -17.96 -2.31 -7.94
N ASP A 305 -18.57 -2.72 -6.83
CA ASP A 305 -17.92 -3.52 -5.80
C ASP A 305 -17.51 -4.90 -6.31
N GLU A 306 -18.36 -5.55 -7.08
CA GLU A 306 -18.06 -6.82 -7.72
C GLU A 306 -16.92 -6.69 -8.74
N LEU A 307 -16.88 -5.61 -9.53
CA LEU A 307 -15.81 -5.35 -10.51
C LEU A 307 -14.47 -4.97 -9.87
N VAL A 308 -14.50 -4.29 -8.73
CA VAL A 308 -13.30 -3.85 -7.99
C VAL A 308 -12.74 -4.94 -7.07
N SER A 309 -13.60 -5.84 -6.54
CA SER A 309 -13.25 -6.88 -5.56
C SER A 309 -12.26 -7.95 -6.04
N PRO A 310 -12.33 -8.49 -7.27
CA PRO A 310 -11.41 -9.52 -7.75
C PRO A 310 -9.95 -9.13 -7.74
N ILE A 311 -9.64 -7.84 -7.76
CA ILE A 311 -8.27 -7.30 -7.79
C ILE A 311 -7.55 -7.50 -6.47
N LYS A 312 -8.26 -7.64 -5.36
CA LYS A 312 -7.66 -7.99 -4.06
C LYS A 312 -7.00 -9.38 -4.06
N HIS A 313 -7.25 -10.19 -5.07
CA HIS A 313 -6.82 -11.59 -5.12
C HIS A 313 -5.74 -11.88 -6.19
N GLY A 314 -5.08 -10.85 -6.73
CA GLY A 314 -3.91 -11.04 -7.60
C GLY A 314 -4.23 -11.70 -8.96
N ASN A 315 -5.39 -11.46 -9.53
CA ASN A 315 -5.78 -12.04 -10.79
C ASN A 315 -5.18 -11.26 -11.97
N ALA A 316 -4.18 -11.85 -12.64
CA ALA A 316 -3.41 -11.26 -13.74
C ALA A 316 -4.26 -10.72 -14.92
N MET A 317 -5.53 -11.11 -15.01
CA MET A 317 -6.44 -10.65 -16.05
C MET A 317 -6.95 -9.24 -15.82
N ILE A 318 -7.01 -8.80 -14.58
CA ILE A 318 -7.50 -7.49 -14.20
C ILE A 318 -6.38 -6.44 -14.32
N GLU A 319 -5.14 -6.88 -14.33
CA GLU A 319 -3.97 -6.03 -14.62
C GLU A 319 -4.01 -5.42 -16.03
N GLN A 320 -4.76 -6.01 -16.97
CA GLN A 320 -4.98 -5.44 -18.32
C GLN A 320 -5.87 -4.20 -18.34
N PHE A 321 -6.59 -3.92 -17.24
CA PHE A 321 -7.56 -2.82 -17.09
C PHE A 321 -7.15 -1.80 -16.04
N PHE A 322 -5.86 -1.59 -15.82
CA PHE A 322 -5.43 -0.80 -14.67
C PHE A 322 -5.93 0.65 -14.70
N ASP A 323 -5.92 1.30 -15.86
CA ASP A 323 -6.41 2.67 -15.98
C ASP A 323 -7.94 2.70 -15.82
N GLU A 324 -8.65 1.82 -16.49
CA GLU A 324 -10.09 1.66 -16.38
C GLU A 324 -10.50 1.26 -14.95
N HIS A 325 -9.71 0.41 -14.31
CA HIS A 325 -9.94 0.01 -12.93
C HIS A 325 -9.70 1.15 -11.93
N ARG A 326 -8.64 1.95 -12.14
CA ARG A 326 -8.41 3.15 -11.34
C ARG A 326 -9.59 4.12 -11.50
N ASP A 327 -10.04 4.32 -12.72
CA ASP A 327 -11.19 5.17 -13.03
C ASP A 327 -12.47 4.62 -12.39
N LEU A 328 -12.70 3.30 -12.46
CA LEU A 328 -13.83 2.63 -11.81
C LEU A 328 -13.84 2.85 -10.29
N ARG A 329 -12.68 2.72 -9.63
CA ARG A 329 -12.54 3.00 -8.19
C ARG A 329 -12.82 4.47 -7.86
N LEU A 330 -12.32 5.39 -8.67
CA LEU A 330 -12.57 6.83 -8.47
C LEU A 330 -14.03 7.18 -8.65
N TYR A 331 -14.69 6.62 -9.67
CA TYR A 331 -16.14 6.81 -9.86
C TYR A 331 -16.94 6.22 -8.72
N LYS A 332 -16.59 5.01 -8.24
CA LYS A 332 -17.23 4.40 -7.07
C LYS A 332 -17.15 5.29 -5.84
N ILE A 333 -15.97 5.81 -5.49
CA ILE A 333 -15.79 6.73 -4.36
C ILE A 333 -16.66 7.98 -4.53
N ARG A 334 -16.69 8.56 -5.74
CA ARG A 334 -17.50 9.76 -6.02
C ARG A 334 -19.00 9.49 -5.98
N LEU A 335 -19.43 8.28 -6.39
CA LEU A 335 -20.83 7.85 -6.28
C LEU A 335 -21.24 7.66 -4.82
N GLN A 336 -20.37 7.09 -3.99
CA GLN A 336 -20.59 6.93 -2.55
C GLN A 336 -20.71 8.31 -1.85
N ASP A 337 -19.90 9.28 -2.28
CA ASP A 337 -19.80 10.61 -1.68
C ASP A 337 -20.93 11.55 -2.10
N ARG A 338 -21.30 11.52 -3.40
CA ARG A 338 -22.21 12.48 -4.04
C ARG A 338 -23.56 11.89 -4.47
N GLY A 339 -23.72 10.59 -4.36
CA GLY A 339 -24.98 9.86 -4.55
C GLY A 339 -25.62 10.03 -5.93
N GLN A 340 -26.94 10.04 -5.94
CA GLN A 340 -27.78 10.01 -7.14
C GLN A 340 -27.56 11.18 -8.11
N GLU A 341 -27.23 12.35 -7.60
CA GLU A 341 -26.97 13.54 -8.42
C GLU A 341 -25.73 13.36 -9.29
N TYR A 342 -24.66 12.77 -8.70
CA TYR A 342 -23.44 12.46 -9.41
C TYR A 342 -23.64 11.37 -10.48
N LEU A 343 -24.39 10.31 -10.17
CA LEU A 343 -24.75 9.27 -11.13
C LEU A 343 -25.46 9.84 -12.35
N ASN A 344 -26.45 10.69 -12.14
CA ASN A 344 -27.23 11.32 -13.22
C ASN A 344 -26.37 12.25 -14.09
N ALA A 345 -25.44 13.00 -13.47
CA ALA A 345 -24.58 13.95 -14.18
C ALA A 345 -23.48 13.27 -15.03
N HIS A 346 -23.02 12.07 -14.62
CA HIS A 346 -21.87 11.37 -15.25
C HIS A 346 -22.27 10.02 -15.91
N LYS A 347 -23.54 9.87 -16.20
CA LYS A 347 -24.09 8.62 -16.77
C LYS A 347 -23.39 8.20 -18.06
N SER A 348 -23.14 9.16 -18.98
CA SER A 348 -22.43 8.92 -20.23
C SER A 348 -20.99 8.45 -20.01
N ASP A 349 -20.26 9.14 -19.13
CA ASP A 349 -18.85 8.84 -18.83
C ASP A 349 -18.71 7.44 -18.21
N LEU A 350 -19.65 7.05 -17.35
CA LEU A 350 -19.69 5.74 -16.72
C LEU A 350 -20.00 4.63 -17.72
N ILE A 351 -20.91 4.86 -18.66
CA ILE A 351 -21.23 3.93 -19.74
C ILE A 351 -20.02 3.77 -20.66
N ASP A 352 -19.33 4.85 -21.00
CA ASP A 352 -18.13 4.82 -21.82
C ASP A 352 -16.99 4.04 -21.14
N LEU A 353 -16.82 4.22 -19.82
CA LEU A 353 -15.86 3.45 -19.03
C LEU A 353 -16.18 1.94 -19.08
N ILE A 354 -17.40 1.55 -18.80
CA ILE A 354 -17.86 0.14 -18.85
C ILE A 354 -17.66 -0.44 -20.26
N THR A 355 -17.96 0.34 -21.30
CA THR A 355 -17.81 -0.10 -22.69
C THR A 355 -16.33 -0.28 -23.08
N ARG A 356 -15.43 0.58 -22.59
CA ARG A 356 -13.97 0.41 -22.77
C ARG A 356 -13.48 -0.88 -22.10
N ILE A 357 -13.91 -1.15 -20.86
CA ILE A 357 -13.56 -2.37 -20.15
C ILE A 357 -14.05 -3.60 -20.92
N ASP A 358 -15.30 -3.62 -21.39
CA ASP A 358 -15.85 -4.75 -22.16
C ASP A 358 -15.10 -4.96 -23.49
N HIS A 359 -14.77 -3.88 -24.21
CA HIS A 359 -14.00 -3.95 -25.44
C HIS A 359 -12.60 -4.54 -25.21
N THR A 360 -11.92 -4.12 -24.15
CA THR A 360 -10.57 -4.62 -23.82
C THR A 360 -10.61 -6.09 -23.43
N LEU A 361 -11.68 -6.55 -22.73
CA LEU A 361 -11.95 -7.98 -22.48
C LEU A 361 -12.25 -8.78 -23.76
N GLY A 362 -12.85 -8.14 -24.77
CA GLY A 362 -13.18 -8.76 -26.04
C GLY A 362 -11.97 -8.99 -26.96
N THR A 363 -11.01 -8.07 -26.97
CA THR A 363 -9.83 -8.13 -27.85
C THR A 363 -8.78 -9.15 -27.39
N GLY A 364 -8.82 -9.60 -26.13
CA GLY A 364 -7.94 -10.66 -25.60
C GLY A 364 -8.35 -12.10 -25.95
N VAL A 365 -9.52 -12.31 -26.56
CA VAL A 365 -10.14 -13.66 -26.73
C VAL A 365 -10.27 -14.07 -28.21
N THR A 366 -10.06 -13.19 -29.17
CA THR A 366 -10.28 -13.55 -30.59
C THR A 366 -8.99 -13.65 -31.38
N SER A 367 -8.45 -14.86 -31.53
CA SER A 367 -7.95 -15.34 -32.81
C SER A 367 -7.78 -16.87 -32.79
N LYS A 368 -8.87 -17.57 -33.00
CA LYS A 368 -8.79 -18.87 -33.65
C LYS A 368 -8.74 -18.57 -35.14
N PRO A 369 -7.69 -18.94 -35.87
CA PRO A 369 -7.71 -18.80 -37.35
C PRO A 369 -8.79 -19.74 -37.87
N PRO A 370 -9.49 -19.35 -38.97
CA PRO A 370 -10.45 -20.23 -39.60
C PRO A 370 -9.73 -21.48 -40.10
N ALA A 371 -10.32 -22.63 -39.89
CA ALA A 371 -9.91 -23.89 -40.49
C ALA A 371 -9.90 -23.68 -42.01
N LYS A 372 -8.77 -23.99 -42.65
CA LYS A 372 -8.73 -24.13 -44.12
C LYS A 372 -9.31 -25.48 -44.47
N ASP A 373 -10.40 -25.48 -45.20
CA ASP A 373 -10.82 -26.58 -46.04
C ASP A 373 -9.83 -26.79 -47.22
#